data_2fc188265cac36508674c559ff35b33e
#
_entry.id   2fc188265cac36508674c559ff35b33e
#
_cell.length_a   1.000
_cell.length_b   1.000
_cell.length_c   1.000
_cell.angle_alpha   90.00
_cell.angle_beta   90.00
_cell.angle_gamma   90.00
#
_symmetry.space_group_name_H-M   'P 1'
#
loop_
_entity.id
_entity.type
_entity.pdbx_description
1 polymer ?
#
loop_
_entity_poly.entity_id
_entity_poly.type
_entity_poly.pdbx_seq_one_letter_code
_entity_poly.pdbx_strand_id
1 'polypeptide(L)'
;MNLEEKTLSSQELYKSKSYSFTVDKVLVPDGHERVREVFHHPGAVAVLAMNNKKQVAVVRQYRYPVKRVLTEIPAGKTDKDPNETVLQAAQRELREETGCTAEVFEFLGDILTSPGVMTEVIHLFFAKGLKAGSQDLDEDEFLEDGWMDIDALRAGIASGEIQDAKTIIAVNLATLKGLI
;
A
#
# COMPACT_ATOMS: atom_id res chain seq x y z
N MET A 1 21.34 -24.23 6.66
CA MET A 1 20.46 -24.18 7.86
C MET A 1 19.04 -23.98 7.35
N ASN A 2 18.07 -24.78 7.79
CA ASN A 2 16.66 -24.48 7.53
C ASN A 2 16.23 -23.39 8.51
N LEU A 3 15.66 -22.29 8.00
CA LEU A 3 15.20 -21.14 8.79
C LEU A 3 13.67 -21.13 8.99
N GLU A 4 12.97 -22.15 8.46
CA GLU A 4 11.52 -22.27 8.55
C GLU A 4 11.08 -22.52 9.99
N GLU A 5 10.05 -21.78 10.42
CA GLU A 5 9.38 -22.00 11.71
C GLU A 5 8.07 -22.76 11.46
N LYS A 6 7.81 -23.76 12.31
CA LYS A 6 6.61 -24.58 12.20
C LYS A 6 5.56 -24.14 13.21
N THR A 7 4.38 -23.74 12.76
CA THR A 7 3.24 -23.44 13.64
C THR A 7 2.78 -24.69 14.38
N LEU A 8 2.73 -24.63 15.70
CA LEU A 8 2.23 -25.66 16.60
C LEU A 8 0.78 -25.45 16.97
N SER A 9 0.41 -24.19 17.25
CA SER A 9 -0.97 -23.78 17.52
C SER A 9 -1.14 -22.30 17.23
N SER A 10 -2.38 -21.87 16.96
CA SER A 10 -2.77 -20.49 16.73
C SER A 10 -3.99 -20.16 17.58
N GLN A 11 -3.99 -19.00 18.20
CA GLN A 11 -5.12 -18.44 18.94
C GLN A 11 -5.52 -17.10 18.34
N GLU A 12 -6.72 -17.00 17.76
CA GLU A 12 -7.29 -15.73 17.30
C GLU A 12 -7.77 -14.93 18.52
N LEU A 13 -7.21 -13.73 18.73
CA LEU A 13 -7.57 -12.82 19.81
C LEU A 13 -8.58 -11.75 19.37
N TYR A 14 -8.56 -11.40 18.08
CA TYR A 14 -9.45 -10.39 17.50
C TYR A 14 -9.71 -10.72 16.03
N LYS A 15 -10.93 -10.44 15.58
CA LYS A 15 -11.33 -10.51 14.18
C LYS A 15 -12.34 -9.43 13.85
N SER A 16 -12.10 -8.75 12.74
CA SER A 16 -13.04 -7.81 12.10
C SER A 16 -13.37 -8.30 10.69
N LYS A 17 -14.03 -7.46 9.90
CA LYS A 17 -14.31 -7.75 8.48
C LYS A 17 -13.01 -7.95 7.68
N SER A 18 -12.03 -7.05 7.86
CA SER A 18 -10.79 -7.02 7.05
C SER A 18 -9.56 -7.53 7.79
N TYR A 19 -9.55 -7.55 9.13
CA TYR A 19 -8.35 -7.79 9.92
C TYR A 19 -8.57 -8.85 10.97
N SER A 20 -7.51 -9.62 11.28
CA SER A 20 -7.47 -10.42 12.50
C SER A 20 -6.11 -10.31 13.19
N PHE A 21 -6.08 -10.66 14.46
CA PHE A 21 -4.87 -10.71 15.26
C PHE A 21 -4.76 -12.08 15.92
N THR A 22 -3.62 -12.76 15.70
CA THR A 22 -3.36 -14.09 16.30
C THR A 22 -2.13 -14.07 17.17
N VAL A 23 -2.11 -14.99 18.14
CA VAL A 23 -0.92 -15.37 18.92
C VAL A 23 -0.62 -16.84 18.60
N ASP A 24 0.49 -17.06 17.94
CA ASP A 24 0.89 -18.35 17.44
C ASP A 24 2.06 -18.92 18.25
N LYS A 25 1.95 -20.20 18.65
CA LYS A 25 3.11 -20.96 19.14
C LYS A 25 3.82 -21.58 17.95
N VAL A 26 5.12 -21.39 17.85
CA VAL A 26 5.94 -21.92 16.77
C VAL A 26 7.14 -22.69 17.31
N LEU A 27 7.56 -23.71 16.56
CA LEU A 27 8.82 -24.40 16.76
C LEU A 27 9.87 -23.73 15.86
N VAL A 28 10.88 -23.13 16.46
CA VAL A 28 11.97 -22.46 15.72
C VAL A 28 13.09 -23.48 15.38
N PRO A 29 14.03 -23.13 14.46
CA PRO A 29 15.04 -24.07 13.95
C PRO A 29 15.96 -24.69 15.00
N ASP A 30 16.10 -24.08 16.17
CA ASP A 30 16.90 -24.61 17.28
C ASP A 30 16.14 -25.63 18.15
N GLY A 31 14.88 -25.93 17.79
CA GLY A 31 14.03 -26.88 18.50
C GLY A 31 13.27 -26.32 19.70
N HIS A 32 13.35 -25.02 19.95
CA HIS A 32 12.61 -24.39 21.04
C HIS A 32 11.24 -23.86 20.57
N GLU A 33 10.29 -23.82 21.51
CA GLU A 33 9.01 -23.14 21.28
C GLU A 33 9.17 -21.63 21.51
N ARG A 34 8.51 -20.84 20.64
CA ARG A 34 8.44 -19.38 20.74
C ARG A 34 7.02 -18.92 20.44
N VAL A 35 6.75 -17.66 20.74
CA VAL A 35 5.48 -16.97 20.42
C VAL A 35 5.71 -16.01 19.27
N ARG A 36 4.73 -15.94 18.35
CA ARG A 36 4.61 -14.93 17.31
C ARG A 36 3.27 -14.23 17.45
N GLU A 37 3.30 -12.93 17.42
CA GLU A 37 2.11 -12.07 17.41
C GLU A 37 1.93 -11.60 15.97
N VAL A 38 0.79 -11.92 15.34
CA VAL A 38 0.58 -11.72 13.91
C VAL A 38 -0.67 -10.89 13.67
N PHE A 39 -0.51 -9.76 13.00
CA PHE A 39 -1.59 -8.96 12.46
C PHE A 39 -1.85 -9.38 11.00
N HIS A 40 -3.01 -9.99 10.75
CA HIS A 40 -3.42 -10.43 9.42
C HIS A 40 -4.10 -9.30 8.67
N HIS A 41 -3.54 -8.97 7.50
CA HIS A 41 -3.99 -7.93 6.60
C HIS A 41 -4.37 -8.55 5.24
N PRO A 42 -5.46 -8.10 4.58
CA PRO A 42 -5.92 -8.68 3.30
C PRO A 42 -4.98 -8.40 2.11
N GLY A 43 -4.04 -7.47 2.28
CA GLY A 43 -3.23 -6.92 1.22
C GLY A 43 -3.76 -5.56 0.77
N ALA A 44 -2.96 -4.88 -0.04
CA ALA A 44 -3.29 -3.56 -0.60
C ALA A 44 -2.66 -3.37 -1.98
N VAL A 45 -3.14 -2.37 -2.69
CA VAL A 45 -2.54 -1.84 -3.91
C VAL A 45 -2.16 -0.38 -3.69
N ALA A 46 -1.15 0.12 -4.41
CA ALA A 46 -0.86 1.54 -4.47
C ALA A 46 -0.38 1.94 -5.88
N VAL A 47 -0.74 3.15 -6.30
CA VAL A 47 -0.54 3.59 -7.68
C VAL A 47 0.23 4.89 -7.74
N LEU A 48 1.45 4.85 -8.27
CA LEU A 48 2.20 6.05 -8.65
C LEU A 48 1.71 6.52 -10.04
N ALA A 49 0.68 7.36 -10.04
CA ALA A 49 0.04 7.85 -11.26
C ALA A 49 0.64 9.20 -11.68
N MET A 50 1.26 9.25 -12.87
CA MET A 50 1.94 10.45 -13.36
C MET A 50 1.32 10.98 -14.66
N ASN A 51 1.06 12.30 -14.69
CA ASN A 51 0.56 12.97 -15.87
C ASN A 51 1.69 13.44 -16.82
N ASN A 52 1.31 13.94 -18.01
CA ASN A 52 2.26 14.41 -19.03
C ASN A 52 3.05 15.66 -18.63
N LYS A 53 2.66 16.33 -17.51
CA LYS A 53 3.38 17.49 -16.96
C LYS A 53 4.39 17.06 -15.86
N LYS A 54 4.65 15.76 -15.72
CA LYS A 54 5.49 15.18 -14.67
C LYS A 54 4.98 15.46 -13.25
N GLN A 55 3.66 15.56 -13.09
CA GLN A 55 3.03 15.66 -11.78
C GLN A 55 2.44 14.31 -11.40
N VAL A 56 2.57 13.96 -10.14
CA VAL A 56 2.05 12.71 -9.52
C VAL A 56 0.75 13.04 -8.81
N ALA A 57 -0.24 12.19 -9.00
CA ALA A 57 -1.45 12.24 -8.20
C ALA A 57 -1.11 11.85 -6.76
N VAL A 58 -1.47 12.70 -5.81
CA VAL A 58 -1.28 12.48 -4.38
C VAL A 58 -2.59 12.66 -3.64
N VAL A 59 -2.70 12.00 -2.50
CA VAL A 59 -3.81 12.18 -1.55
C VAL A 59 -3.27 12.61 -0.21
N ARG A 60 -4.06 13.43 0.51
CA ARG A 60 -3.77 13.83 1.89
C ARG A 60 -4.83 13.25 2.79
N GLN A 61 -4.44 12.37 3.69
CA GLN A 61 -5.35 11.65 4.56
C GLN A 61 -4.86 11.64 6.00
N TYR A 62 -5.78 11.79 6.97
CA TYR A 62 -5.46 11.63 8.39
C TYR A 62 -5.29 10.16 8.73
N ARG A 63 -4.09 9.78 9.16
CA ARG A 63 -3.78 8.42 9.60
C ARG A 63 -3.86 8.33 11.12
N TYR A 64 -4.98 7.79 11.62
CA TYR A 64 -5.27 7.72 13.04
C TYR A 64 -4.16 7.07 13.89
N PRO A 65 -3.48 5.97 13.48
CA PRO A 65 -2.42 5.36 14.29
C PRO A 65 -1.24 6.30 14.56
N VAL A 66 -0.89 7.14 13.59
CA VAL A 66 0.22 8.11 13.71
C VAL A 66 -0.24 9.53 14.05
N LYS A 67 -1.56 9.75 14.21
CA LYS A 67 -2.19 11.00 14.68
C LYS A 67 -1.85 12.24 13.84
N ARG A 68 -1.71 12.09 12.53
CA ARG A 68 -1.41 13.20 11.63
C ARG A 68 -1.89 12.96 10.21
N VAL A 69 -1.99 14.04 9.43
CA VAL A 69 -2.22 13.99 7.99
C VAL A 69 -0.91 13.60 7.30
N LEU A 70 -0.98 12.62 6.40
CA LEU A 70 0.12 12.23 5.53
C LEU A 70 -0.21 12.58 4.09
N THR A 71 0.83 12.86 3.30
CA THR A 71 0.76 12.92 1.83
C THR A 71 1.24 11.58 1.29
N GLU A 72 0.40 10.95 0.49
CA GLU A 72 0.57 9.56 0.02
C GLU A 72 0.22 9.47 -1.47
N ILE A 73 0.64 8.41 -2.15
CA ILE A 73 0.06 8.01 -3.44
C ILE A 73 -1.26 7.29 -3.19
N PRO A 74 -2.23 7.32 -4.13
CA PRO A 74 -3.49 6.58 -4.05
C PRO A 74 -3.28 5.10 -3.74
N ALA A 75 -4.06 4.58 -2.78
CA ALA A 75 -3.88 3.21 -2.30
C ALA A 75 -5.08 2.69 -1.50
N GLY A 76 -5.44 1.43 -1.69
CA GLY A 76 -6.48 0.79 -0.90
C GLY A 76 -6.36 -0.72 -0.80
N LYS A 77 -7.28 -1.33 -0.06
CA LYS A 77 -7.27 -2.76 0.24
C LYS A 77 -7.77 -3.61 -0.92
N THR A 78 -7.33 -4.87 -0.96
CA THR A 78 -7.72 -5.85 -1.98
C THR A 78 -8.88 -6.76 -1.56
N ASP A 79 -9.62 -6.42 -0.52
CA ASP A 79 -10.71 -7.24 0.04
C ASP A 79 -12.13 -6.78 -0.32
N LYS A 80 -12.28 -5.81 -1.25
CA LYS A 80 -13.59 -5.27 -1.64
C LYS A 80 -14.42 -6.29 -2.42
N ASP A 81 -13.79 -7.02 -3.36
CA ASP A 81 -14.39 -8.13 -4.12
C ASP A 81 -13.39 -9.30 -4.20
N PRO A 82 -13.78 -10.52 -3.78
CA PRO A 82 -12.89 -11.69 -3.82
C PRO A 82 -12.51 -12.13 -5.24
N ASN A 83 -13.19 -11.66 -6.27
CA ASN A 83 -12.89 -11.95 -7.68
C ASN A 83 -12.05 -10.82 -8.35
N GLU A 84 -11.79 -9.73 -7.64
CA GLU A 84 -11.02 -8.62 -8.16
C GLU A 84 -9.54 -8.97 -8.23
N THR A 85 -8.94 -8.80 -9.40
CA THR A 85 -7.48 -8.93 -9.54
C THR A 85 -6.78 -7.71 -8.93
N VAL A 86 -5.52 -7.86 -8.53
CA VAL A 86 -4.72 -6.73 -7.99
C VAL A 86 -4.63 -5.55 -8.97
N LEU A 87 -4.63 -5.80 -10.27
CA LEU A 87 -4.67 -4.74 -11.27
C LEU A 87 -6.03 -4.02 -11.28
N GLN A 88 -7.12 -4.76 -11.20
CA GLN A 88 -8.47 -4.15 -11.12
C GLN A 88 -8.63 -3.33 -9.84
N ALA A 89 -8.12 -3.83 -8.70
CA ALA A 89 -8.07 -3.07 -7.46
C ALA A 89 -7.28 -1.76 -7.62
N ALA A 90 -6.11 -1.80 -8.26
CA ALA A 90 -5.31 -0.60 -8.52
C ALA A 90 -6.03 0.41 -9.43
N GLN A 91 -6.75 -0.07 -10.44
CA GLN A 91 -7.57 0.78 -11.33
C GLN A 91 -8.75 1.42 -10.59
N ARG A 92 -9.42 0.66 -9.74
CA ARG A 92 -10.52 1.11 -8.91
C ARG A 92 -10.08 2.17 -7.91
N GLU A 93 -9.03 1.90 -7.11
CA GLU A 93 -8.52 2.83 -6.09
C GLU A 93 -8.04 4.15 -6.71
N LEU A 94 -7.30 4.09 -7.82
CA LEU A 94 -6.91 5.31 -8.53
C LEU A 94 -8.13 6.16 -8.91
N ARG A 95 -9.19 5.54 -9.41
CA ARG A 95 -10.42 6.22 -9.80
C ARG A 95 -11.20 6.74 -8.58
N GLU A 96 -11.35 5.93 -7.55
CA GLU A 96 -12.12 6.29 -6.35
C GLU A 96 -11.49 7.48 -5.64
N GLU A 97 -10.18 7.44 -5.38
CA GLU A 97 -9.48 8.46 -4.60
C GLU A 97 -9.11 9.73 -5.39
N THR A 98 -8.90 9.64 -6.72
CA THR A 98 -8.43 10.80 -7.52
C THR A 98 -9.35 11.17 -8.68
N GLY A 99 -10.37 10.39 -8.97
CA GLY A 99 -11.18 10.52 -10.17
C GLY A 99 -10.47 10.16 -11.46
N CYS A 100 -9.18 9.78 -11.42
CA CYS A 100 -8.41 9.50 -12.61
C CYS A 100 -8.56 8.04 -13.06
N THR A 101 -8.58 7.85 -14.38
CA THR A 101 -8.28 6.55 -15.00
C THR A 101 -6.96 6.64 -15.77
N ALA A 102 -6.35 5.50 -16.08
CA ALA A 102 -5.09 5.46 -16.83
C ALA A 102 -5.15 4.45 -17.96
N GLU A 103 -4.42 4.72 -19.06
CA GLU A 103 -4.32 3.83 -20.20
C GLU A 103 -3.32 2.68 -19.98
N VAL A 104 -2.28 2.95 -19.17
CA VAL A 104 -1.21 1.99 -18.91
C VAL A 104 -0.99 1.87 -17.41
N PHE A 105 -0.96 0.63 -16.93
CA PHE A 105 -0.50 0.24 -15.61
C PHE A 105 0.71 -0.67 -15.76
N GLU A 106 1.80 -0.32 -15.14
CA GLU A 106 3.02 -1.12 -15.10
C GLU A 106 3.28 -1.58 -13.67
N PHE A 107 3.42 -2.89 -13.47
CA PHE A 107 3.70 -3.45 -12.15
C PHE A 107 5.12 -3.11 -11.72
N LEU A 108 5.25 -2.44 -10.58
CA LEU A 108 6.53 -2.06 -10.01
C LEU A 108 7.13 -3.16 -9.14
N GLY A 109 6.31 -3.87 -8.40
CA GLY A 109 6.72 -4.94 -7.49
C GLY A 109 5.81 -5.04 -6.26
N ASP A 110 5.99 -6.10 -5.49
CA ASP A 110 5.36 -6.32 -4.21
C ASP A 110 6.29 -5.86 -3.09
N ILE A 111 5.73 -5.27 -2.05
CA ILE A 111 6.46 -4.89 -0.85
C ILE A 111 5.82 -5.48 0.41
N LEU A 112 6.67 -5.84 1.36
CA LEU A 112 6.28 -6.25 2.71
C LEU A 112 6.54 -5.07 3.65
N THR A 113 5.51 -4.57 4.31
CA THR A 113 5.61 -3.35 5.14
C THR A 113 6.23 -3.63 6.51
N SER A 114 5.79 -4.70 7.16
CA SER A 114 6.27 -5.10 8.50
C SER A 114 6.28 -6.63 8.64
N PRO A 115 7.13 -7.35 7.89
CA PRO A 115 7.06 -8.81 7.78
C PRO A 115 7.37 -9.55 9.09
N GLY A 116 7.85 -8.87 10.11
CA GLY A 116 8.05 -9.43 11.46
C GLY A 116 6.76 -9.56 12.28
N VAL A 117 5.67 -8.85 11.91
CA VAL A 117 4.43 -8.81 12.69
C VAL A 117 3.16 -8.75 11.84
N MET A 118 3.26 -8.50 10.52
CA MET A 118 2.11 -8.32 9.62
C MET A 118 2.22 -9.20 8.38
N THR A 119 1.05 -9.64 7.88
CA THR A 119 0.96 -10.34 6.60
C THR A 119 0.73 -9.40 5.41
N GLU A 120 0.76 -8.09 5.61
CA GLU A 120 0.50 -7.12 4.56
C GLU A 120 1.49 -7.22 3.40
N VAL A 121 0.93 -7.38 2.21
CA VAL A 121 1.63 -7.19 0.93
C VAL A 121 0.99 -6.00 0.24
N ILE A 122 1.79 -5.04 -0.22
CA ILE A 122 1.30 -3.95 -1.07
C ILE A 122 1.82 -4.16 -2.49
N HIS A 123 0.90 -4.28 -3.45
CA HIS A 123 1.20 -4.38 -4.88
C HIS A 123 1.33 -2.98 -5.47
N LEU A 124 2.53 -2.61 -5.90
CA LEU A 124 2.83 -1.27 -6.41
C LEU A 124 2.70 -1.22 -7.93
N PHE A 125 2.02 -0.20 -8.43
CA PHE A 125 1.87 0.08 -9.86
C PHE A 125 2.34 1.49 -10.20
N PHE A 126 2.88 1.63 -11.42
CA PHE A 126 3.04 2.92 -12.08
C PHE A 126 1.94 3.08 -13.13
N ALA A 127 1.30 4.26 -13.17
CA ALA A 127 0.24 4.53 -14.13
C ALA A 127 0.52 5.80 -14.94
N LYS A 128 0.23 5.75 -16.24
CA LYS A 128 0.35 6.87 -17.19
C LYS A 128 -0.78 6.88 -18.21
N GLY A 129 -0.85 7.97 -19.01
CA GLY A 129 -1.97 8.16 -19.94
C GLY A 129 -3.25 8.48 -19.15
N LEU A 130 -3.13 9.38 -18.18
CA LEU A 130 -4.20 9.71 -17.25
C LEU A 130 -5.32 10.49 -17.93
N LYS A 131 -6.56 10.13 -17.60
CA LYS A 131 -7.79 10.83 -17.97
C LYS A 131 -8.50 11.25 -16.69
N ALA A 132 -8.82 12.54 -16.59
CA ALA A 132 -9.54 13.07 -15.45
C ALA A 132 -11.01 12.64 -15.48
N GLY A 133 -11.55 12.39 -14.30
CA GLY A 133 -12.95 12.09 -14.04
C GLY A 133 -13.37 12.67 -12.69
N SER A 134 -14.34 12.07 -12.03
CA SER A 134 -14.81 12.46 -10.69
C SER A 134 -14.40 11.42 -9.65
N GLN A 135 -13.99 11.90 -8.49
CA GLN A 135 -13.80 11.11 -7.27
C GLN A 135 -15.08 10.36 -6.88
N ASP A 136 -14.91 9.20 -6.27
CA ASP A 136 -16.02 8.35 -5.82
C ASP A 136 -15.61 7.63 -4.53
N LEU A 137 -15.38 8.42 -3.47
CA LEU A 137 -14.90 7.96 -2.16
C LEU A 137 -15.94 7.10 -1.45
N ASP A 138 -15.49 6.12 -0.68
CA ASP A 138 -16.35 5.40 0.24
C ASP A 138 -16.86 6.36 1.35
N GLU A 139 -18.04 6.07 1.95
CA GLU A 139 -18.73 6.99 2.90
C GLU A 139 -17.89 7.36 4.14
N ASP A 140 -16.93 6.52 4.52
CA ASP A 140 -16.02 6.70 5.67
C ASP A 140 -14.62 7.15 5.27
N GLU A 141 -14.39 7.48 3.99
CA GLU A 141 -13.12 8.01 3.49
C GLU A 141 -13.11 9.54 3.44
N PHE A 142 -12.17 10.12 4.16
CA PHE A 142 -11.95 11.57 4.20
C PHE A 142 -10.52 11.86 3.75
N LEU A 143 -10.36 12.24 2.49
CA LEU A 143 -9.08 12.62 1.89
C LEU A 143 -9.24 13.79 0.92
N GLU A 144 -8.14 14.51 0.70
CA GLU A 144 -8.01 15.55 -0.32
C GLU A 144 -7.06 15.01 -1.40
N ASP A 145 -7.50 15.01 -2.65
CA ASP A 145 -6.63 14.70 -3.79
C ASP A 145 -5.92 15.96 -4.34
N GLY A 146 -4.81 15.74 -5.02
CA GLY A 146 -4.05 16.82 -5.63
C GLY A 146 -2.93 16.31 -6.54
N TRP A 147 -2.19 17.27 -7.08
CA TRP A 147 -1.06 17.03 -7.95
C TRP A 147 0.21 17.58 -7.34
N MET A 148 1.27 16.79 -7.29
CA MET A 148 2.59 17.21 -6.86
C MET A 148 3.61 16.97 -7.96
N ASP A 149 4.45 17.98 -8.24
CA ASP A 149 5.57 17.81 -9.16
C ASP A 149 6.50 16.69 -8.67
N ILE A 150 6.99 15.85 -9.58
CA ILE A 150 7.81 14.69 -9.20
C ILE A 150 9.11 15.09 -8.49
N ASP A 151 9.70 16.24 -8.85
CA ASP A 151 10.90 16.73 -8.20
C ASP A 151 10.59 17.29 -6.80
N ALA A 152 9.42 17.92 -6.62
CA ALA A 152 8.94 18.31 -5.30
C ALA A 152 8.65 17.10 -4.40
N LEU A 153 8.05 16.05 -4.96
CA LEU A 153 7.82 14.79 -4.23
C LEU A 153 9.15 14.15 -3.79
N ARG A 154 10.16 14.11 -4.69
CA ARG A 154 11.51 13.63 -4.37
C ARG A 154 12.19 14.48 -3.28
N ALA A 155 12.05 15.79 -3.36
CA ALA A 155 12.58 16.71 -2.34
C ALA A 155 11.89 16.48 -0.97
N GLY A 156 10.57 16.29 -0.96
CA GLY A 156 9.80 15.95 0.24
C GLY A 156 10.22 14.60 0.86
N ILE A 157 10.52 13.61 0.03
CA ILE A 157 11.09 12.32 0.49
C ILE A 157 12.47 12.55 1.12
N ALA A 158 13.35 13.27 0.44
CA ALA A 158 14.71 13.53 0.91
C ALA A 158 14.76 14.35 2.21
N SER A 159 13.83 15.28 2.40
CA SER A 159 13.72 16.08 3.62
C SER A 159 13.03 15.35 4.79
N GLY A 160 12.35 14.23 4.53
CA GLY A 160 11.54 13.50 5.50
C GLY A 160 10.13 14.11 5.73
N GLU A 161 9.69 15.02 4.88
CA GLU A 161 8.30 15.52 4.88
C GLU A 161 7.35 14.44 4.38
N ILE A 162 7.71 13.74 3.30
CA ILE A 162 7.01 12.56 2.81
C ILE A 162 7.57 11.32 3.50
N GLN A 163 6.77 10.69 4.35
CA GLN A 163 7.20 9.58 5.19
C GLN A 163 6.43 8.28 4.92
N ASP A 164 5.47 8.32 4.02
CA ASP A 164 4.71 7.14 3.64
C ASP A 164 5.57 6.15 2.85
N ALA A 165 5.72 4.93 3.40
CA ALA A 165 6.63 3.92 2.85
C ALA A 165 6.30 3.52 1.41
N LYS A 166 5.00 3.29 1.10
CA LYS A 166 4.59 2.89 -0.24
C LYS A 166 4.89 3.96 -1.29
N THR A 167 4.71 5.24 -0.94
CA THR A 167 5.05 6.39 -1.79
C THR A 167 6.55 6.45 -2.05
N ILE A 168 7.36 6.37 -1.00
CA ILE A 168 8.83 6.39 -1.11
C ILE A 168 9.33 5.24 -1.98
N ILE A 169 8.84 4.02 -1.74
CA ILE A 169 9.29 2.83 -2.47
C ILE A 169 8.82 2.88 -3.92
N ALA A 170 7.58 3.28 -4.21
CA ALA A 170 7.06 3.39 -5.57
C ALA A 170 7.89 4.38 -6.41
N VAL A 171 8.21 5.56 -5.87
CA VAL A 171 9.07 6.56 -6.54
C VAL A 171 10.45 5.99 -6.82
N ASN A 172 11.06 5.30 -5.85
CA ASN A 172 12.39 4.69 -6.05
C ASN A 172 12.35 3.57 -7.09
N LEU A 173 11.37 2.66 -7.03
CA LEU A 173 11.24 1.57 -8.02
C LEU A 173 10.98 2.12 -9.43
N ALA A 174 10.11 3.12 -9.59
CA ALA A 174 9.86 3.75 -10.88
C ALA A 174 11.14 4.42 -11.44
N THR A 175 11.94 5.07 -10.57
CA THR A 175 13.23 5.64 -10.96
C THR A 175 14.22 4.56 -11.40
N LEU A 176 14.37 3.47 -10.63
CA LEU A 176 15.27 2.36 -10.96
C LEU A 176 14.88 1.65 -12.27
N LYS A 177 13.60 1.64 -12.60
CA LYS A 177 13.07 1.08 -13.86
C LYS A 177 13.13 2.09 -15.04
N GLY A 178 13.56 3.33 -14.81
CA GLY A 178 13.63 4.36 -15.85
C GLY A 178 12.27 4.86 -16.35
N LEU A 179 11.25 4.80 -15.49
CA LEU A 179 9.89 5.22 -15.81
C LEU A 179 9.66 6.71 -15.52
N ILE A 180 10.46 7.27 -14.62
CA ILE A 180 10.42 8.69 -14.18
C ILE A 180 11.82 9.25 -14.00
#